data_a48c9d0482c5f975a71e8ed30e69de3e
#
_entry.id   a48c9d0482c5f975a71e8ed30e69de3e
#
_cell.length_a   1.000
_cell.length_b   1.000
_cell.length_c   1.000
_cell.angle_alpha   90.00
_cell.angle_beta   90.00
_cell.angle_gamma   90.00
#
_symmetry.space_group_name_H-M   'P 1'
#
loop_
_entity.id
_entity.type
_entity.pdbx_description
1 polymer ?
#
loop_
_entity_poly.entity_id
_entity_poly.type
_entity_poly.pdbx_seq_one_letter_code
_entity_poly.pdbx_strand_id
1 'polypeptide(L)'
;MAKDIKFDVEVRAKMKQGVDSLADAVKVTLGPKGRNVVIDKKFGAPQVTKDGVTVAKEVELKDRFANMGAQMVKEVAAKTNEQAGDGTTTATVLAQAIINVGLKNVTAGASPIDLKRGIDKAVAAVVAELKAHSQEVGDDYSKVEQVGTVSANNDSAIGKLIADAMSKVKKDGVITVEEAKGTETEVKVVEGMQFDRGYISPYFMTNSDKMEASLDSPYVLITDKKISSMKDLLPILEPIARDGKSLLIIAEDVDGEALTTLVVNKIRGTIKVAAVKAPGFGDRRKEMLQDIATLTGATLVSEERGFTLENTTPEMLGKAEKVTITKENTTIVGGAGNKDDIAERVELIRKQIAASTSDYDKEKLQERLGKLAGGVAVLYVGATTEVEMKEKKDRVEDALNATRAAVEEGYLPGGGVAYIRAAEVLKNLKGENEDETTGIHIVARAIEEPLRQIARNAGVDGSVIIQKIREGKGDFGYNARTDEYVNMFEAGVIDPTKVSRVALENAASVAGMFLTTECGIVDIPEPTPAVPAMPEGGMM
;
A
#
# COMPACT_ATOMS: atom_id res chain seq x y z
N MET A 1 -1.75 16.23 32.53
CA MET A 1 -2.19 17.20 31.52
C MET A 1 -3.68 17.43 31.64
N ALA A 2 -4.14 18.69 31.66
CA ALA A 2 -5.56 19.02 31.63
C ALA A 2 -6.15 18.69 30.26
N LYS A 3 -7.46 18.39 30.22
CA LYS A 3 -8.19 18.06 28.99
C LYS A 3 -9.17 19.18 28.65
N ASP A 4 -9.27 19.52 27.37
CA ASP A 4 -10.37 20.32 26.81
C ASP A 4 -11.40 19.37 26.22
N ILE A 5 -12.67 19.58 26.56
CA ILE A 5 -13.77 18.67 26.20
C ILE A 5 -14.84 19.49 25.52
N LYS A 6 -15.25 19.08 24.32
CA LYS A 6 -16.33 19.69 23.54
C LYS A 6 -17.37 18.66 23.15
N PHE A 7 -18.61 19.10 23.06
CA PHE A 7 -19.76 18.25 22.80
C PHE A 7 -20.54 18.72 21.58
N ASP A 8 -21.37 17.82 21.04
CA ASP A 8 -22.43 18.06 20.09
C ASP A 8 -21.98 18.87 18.84
N VAL A 9 -22.70 19.93 18.53
CA VAL A 9 -22.48 20.74 17.30
C VAL A 9 -21.09 21.38 17.31
N GLU A 10 -20.57 21.79 18.46
CA GLU A 10 -19.29 22.49 18.55
C GLU A 10 -18.13 21.58 18.12
N VAL A 11 -18.08 20.35 18.67
CA VAL A 11 -17.01 19.40 18.33
C VAL A 11 -17.14 18.95 16.87
N ARG A 12 -18.36 18.63 16.42
CA ARG A 12 -18.62 18.19 15.06
C ARG A 12 -18.25 19.23 14.01
N ALA A 13 -18.56 20.52 14.27
CA ALA A 13 -18.19 21.62 13.37
C ALA A 13 -16.67 21.79 13.22
N LYS A 14 -15.93 21.71 14.34
CA LYS A 14 -14.47 21.80 14.33
C LYS A 14 -13.82 20.59 13.64
N MET A 15 -14.25 19.38 13.98
CA MET A 15 -13.74 18.17 13.33
C MET A 15 -14.04 18.18 11.82
N LYS A 16 -15.26 18.63 11.41
CA LYS A 16 -15.60 18.81 9.99
C LYS A 16 -14.66 19.77 9.29
N GLN A 17 -14.26 20.87 9.90
CA GLN A 17 -13.28 21.79 9.34
C GLN A 17 -11.95 21.06 9.04
N GLY A 18 -11.55 20.16 9.91
CA GLY A 18 -10.36 19.32 9.69
C GLY A 18 -10.51 18.36 8.52
N VAL A 19 -11.67 17.67 8.45
CA VAL A 19 -12.02 16.81 7.31
C VAL A 19 -11.93 17.58 6.00
N ASP A 20 -12.57 18.76 5.94
CA ASP A 20 -12.59 19.59 4.72
C ASP A 20 -11.19 20.07 4.36
N SER A 21 -10.39 20.53 5.33
CA SER A 21 -9.02 21.02 5.08
C SER A 21 -8.14 19.95 4.46
N LEU A 22 -8.20 18.72 4.97
CA LEU A 22 -7.42 17.60 4.42
C LEU A 22 -7.97 17.18 3.06
N ALA A 23 -9.26 16.93 2.96
CA ALA A 23 -9.87 16.42 1.72
C ALA A 23 -9.74 17.43 0.58
N ASP A 24 -9.85 18.75 0.85
CA ASP A 24 -9.69 19.79 -0.16
C ASP A 24 -8.26 19.87 -0.70
N ALA A 25 -7.26 19.60 0.14
CA ALA A 25 -5.86 19.50 -0.30
C ALA A 25 -5.61 18.26 -1.16
N VAL A 26 -6.24 17.12 -0.81
CA VAL A 26 -6.04 15.85 -1.52
C VAL A 26 -6.82 15.81 -2.85
N LYS A 27 -8.08 16.24 -2.88
CA LYS A 27 -9.00 16.07 -4.05
C LYS A 27 -8.57 16.79 -5.32
N VAL A 28 -7.69 17.80 -5.23
CA VAL A 28 -7.16 18.53 -6.40
C VAL A 28 -6.29 17.64 -7.28
N THR A 29 -5.80 16.53 -6.76
CA THR A 29 -4.95 15.57 -7.49
C THR A 29 -5.75 14.56 -8.33
N LEU A 30 -7.08 14.45 -8.12
CA LEU A 30 -7.91 13.40 -8.68
C LEU A 30 -8.13 13.55 -10.19
N GLY A 31 -7.95 12.45 -10.92
CA GLY A 31 -8.27 12.31 -12.34
C GLY A 31 -7.19 12.84 -13.28
N PRO A 32 -7.41 12.71 -14.61
CA PRO A 32 -6.39 12.98 -15.64
C PRO A 32 -5.96 14.46 -15.71
N LYS A 33 -6.81 15.38 -15.26
CA LYS A 33 -6.50 16.82 -15.17
C LYS A 33 -6.25 17.27 -13.72
N GLY A 34 -6.03 16.33 -12.80
CA GLY A 34 -5.58 16.58 -11.43
C GLY A 34 -4.23 17.29 -11.41
N ARG A 35 -3.99 18.09 -10.36
CA ARG A 35 -2.81 18.95 -10.23
C ARG A 35 -1.91 18.47 -9.10
N ASN A 36 -0.64 18.86 -9.16
CA ASN A 36 0.32 18.57 -8.11
C ASN A 36 0.03 19.38 -6.85
N VAL A 37 0.36 18.80 -5.71
CA VAL A 37 0.48 19.49 -4.43
C VAL A 37 1.96 19.64 -4.10
N VAL A 38 2.34 20.81 -3.61
CA VAL A 38 3.71 21.09 -3.17
C VAL A 38 3.74 21.08 -1.65
N ILE A 39 4.63 20.29 -1.09
CA ILE A 39 4.78 20.08 0.35
C ILE A 39 6.12 20.66 0.78
N ASP A 40 6.11 21.57 1.75
CA ASP A 40 7.31 22.12 2.34
C ASP A 40 8.02 21.07 3.20
N LYS A 41 9.33 20.99 3.11
CA LYS A 41 10.16 20.10 3.91
C LYS A 41 11.13 20.91 4.74
N LYS A 42 11.28 20.56 6.01
CA LYS A 42 12.21 21.26 6.94
C LYS A 42 13.66 21.26 6.44
N PHE A 43 14.03 20.25 5.65
CA PHE A 43 15.36 20.11 5.04
C PHE A 43 15.21 19.62 3.62
N GLY A 44 16.00 20.18 2.68
CA GLY A 44 15.99 19.81 1.28
C GLY A 44 15.00 20.60 0.42
N ALA A 45 14.74 20.11 -0.79
CA ALA A 45 13.79 20.73 -1.71
C ALA A 45 12.34 20.38 -1.34
N PRO A 46 11.37 21.26 -1.65
CA PRO A 46 9.96 20.93 -1.51
C PRO A 46 9.60 19.65 -2.28
N GLN A 47 8.75 18.82 -1.70
CA GLN A 47 8.23 17.63 -2.36
C GLN A 47 7.04 18.02 -3.24
N VAL A 48 7.06 17.56 -4.49
CA VAL A 48 5.93 17.71 -5.44
C VAL A 48 5.33 16.34 -5.64
N THR A 49 4.01 16.21 -5.43
CA THR A 49 3.33 14.91 -5.56
C THR A 49 1.89 15.06 -6.02
N LYS A 50 1.34 13.99 -6.61
CA LYS A 50 -0.10 13.79 -6.85
C LYS A 50 -0.67 12.65 -6.00
N ASP A 51 0.17 11.93 -5.28
CA ASP A 51 -0.28 10.84 -4.44
C ASP A 51 -1.09 11.35 -3.25
N GLY A 52 -2.33 10.86 -3.15
CA GLY A 52 -3.29 11.28 -2.13
C GLY A 52 -2.88 10.92 -0.71
N VAL A 53 -2.25 9.76 -0.49
CA VAL A 53 -1.83 9.35 0.85
C VAL A 53 -0.64 10.17 1.33
N THR A 54 0.30 10.51 0.45
CA THR A 54 1.43 11.38 0.76
C THR A 54 0.96 12.77 1.16
N VAL A 55 0.01 13.36 0.39
CA VAL A 55 -0.60 14.65 0.76
C VAL A 55 -1.33 14.55 2.10
N ALA A 56 -2.14 13.52 2.30
CA ALA A 56 -2.91 13.34 3.53
C ALA A 56 -1.99 13.21 4.77
N LYS A 57 -0.87 12.51 4.67
CA LYS A 57 0.09 12.33 5.77
C LYS A 57 0.70 13.63 6.26
N GLU A 58 0.89 14.61 5.39
CA GLU A 58 1.53 15.89 5.72
C GLU A 58 0.55 16.93 6.30
N VAL A 59 -0.77 16.69 6.22
CA VAL A 59 -1.75 17.63 6.78
C VAL A 59 -1.79 17.50 8.30
N GLU A 60 -1.39 18.57 8.98
CA GLU A 60 -1.47 18.73 10.43
C GLU A 60 -2.01 20.13 10.76
N LEU A 61 -3.03 20.22 11.61
CA LEU A 61 -3.73 21.44 11.91
C LEU A 61 -3.45 21.92 13.34
N LYS A 62 -3.37 23.24 13.52
CA LYS A 62 -3.10 23.86 14.85
C LYS A 62 -4.25 23.66 15.84
N ASP A 63 -5.50 23.77 15.39
CA ASP A 63 -6.68 23.47 16.21
C ASP A 63 -6.77 21.95 16.41
N ARG A 64 -6.66 21.50 17.63
CA ARG A 64 -6.60 20.07 17.98
C ARG A 64 -7.87 19.32 17.64
N PHE A 65 -9.04 19.95 17.78
CA PHE A 65 -10.32 19.33 17.39
C PHE A 65 -10.44 19.22 15.86
N ALA A 66 -10.04 20.25 15.13
CA ALA A 66 -9.96 20.16 13.68
C ALA A 66 -8.94 19.09 13.26
N ASN A 67 -7.79 19.03 13.93
CA ASN A 67 -6.78 18.01 13.63
C ASN A 67 -7.29 16.58 13.87
N MET A 68 -8.13 16.34 14.89
CA MET A 68 -8.77 15.01 15.05
C MET A 68 -9.61 14.63 13.84
N GLY A 69 -10.40 15.57 13.29
CA GLY A 69 -11.16 15.32 12.05
C GLY A 69 -10.26 15.04 10.85
N ALA A 70 -9.17 15.77 10.70
CA ALA A 70 -8.16 15.50 9.68
C ALA A 70 -7.53 14.12 9.86
N GLN A 71 -7.15 13.73 11.09
CA GLN A 71 -6.57 12.42 11.37
C GLN A 71 -7.51 11.25 11.04
N MET A 72 -8.82 11.40 11.24
CA MET A 72 -9.80 10.38 10.86
C MET A 72 -9.80 10.14 9.34
N VAL A 73 -9.76 11.20 8.53
CA VAL A 73 -9.69 11.05 7.07
C VAL A 73 -8.31 10.60 6.60
N LYS A 74 -7.26 10.99 7.29
CA LYS A 74 -5.90 10.46 7.07
C LYS A 74 -5.86 8.93 7.24
N GLU A 75 -6.58 8.40 8.22
CA GLU A 75 -6.71 6.96 8.43
C GLU A 75 -7.42 6.27 7.23
N VAL A 76 -8.44 6.91 6.64
CA VAL A 76 -9.09 6.41 5.41
C VAL A 76 -8.07 6.23 4.29
N ALA A 77 -7.26 7.26 4.02
CA ALA A 77 -6.24 7.21 2.97
C ALA A 77 -5.18 6.14 3.28
N ALA A 78 -4.70 6.07 4.52
CA ALA A 78 -3.69 5.11 4.95
C ALA A 78 -4.18 3.66 4.82
N LYS A 79 -5.40 3.35 5.28
CA LYS A 79 -6.01 2.02 5.17
C LYS A 79 -6.27 1.61 3.73
N THR A 80 -6.70 2.53 2.90
CA THR A 80 -6.92 2.25 1.47
C THR A 80 -5.60 1.94 0.78
N ASN A 81 -4.53 2.67 1.10
CA ASN A 81 -3.19 2.39 0.61
C ASN A 81 -2.68 1.01 1.07
N GLU A 82 -2.87 0.66 2.36
CA GLU A 82 -2.45 -0.64 2.91
C GLU A 82 -3.15 -1.81 2.20
N GLN A 83 -4.46 -1.68 1.88
CA GLN A 83 -5.28 -2.78 1.37
C GLN A 83 -5.28 -2.90 -0.15
N ALA A 84 -5.21 -1.78 -0.87
CA ALA A 84 -5.35 -1.74 -2.33
C ALA A 84 -4.14 -1.09 -3.04
N GLY A 85 -3.30 -0.35 -2.33
CA GLY A 85 -2.12 0.31 -2.86
C GLY A 85 -2.40 1.48 -3.79
N ASP A 86 -3.69 1.80 -4.03
CA ASP A 86 -4.17 2.91 -4.87
C ASP A 86 -5.58 3.32 -4.39
N GLY A 87 -6.16 4.38 -4.98
CA GLY A 87 -7.51 4.87 -4.69
C GLY A 87 -7.62 5.73 -3.43
N THR A 88 -6.52 6.17 -2.85
CA THR A 88 -6.46 6.97 -1.62
C THR A 88 -7.19 8.31 -1.74
N THR A 89 -7.05 8.98 -2.87
CA THR A 89 -7.77 10.22 -3.19
C THR A 89 -9.27 9.98 -3.32
N THR A 90 -9.69 8.92 -4.01
CA THR A 90 -11.11 8.53 -4.15
C THR A 90 -11.73 8.24 -2.79
N ALA A 91 -11.05 7.49 -1.93
CA ALA A 91 -11.51 7.20 -0.58
C ALA A 91 -11.68 8.46 0.28
N THR A 92 -10.73 9.40 0.19
CA THR A 92 -10.78 10.70 0.87
C THR A 92 -11.98 11.53 0.42
N VAL A 93 -12.24 11.59 -0.89
CA VAL A 93 -13.40 12.30 -1.49
C VAL A 93 -14.72 11.67 -1.03
N LEU A 94 -14.81 10.34 -1.03
CA LEU A 94 -16.00 9.61 -0.55
C LEU A 94 -16.24 9.85 0.94
N ALA A 95 -15.21 9.81 1.77
CA ALA A 95 -15.33 10.06 3.21
C ALA A 95 -15.85 11.49 3.48
N GLN A 96 -15.26 12.50 2.83
CA GLN A 96 -15.73 13.88 2.91
C GLN A 96 -17.20 14.00 2.49
N ALA A 97 -17.58 13.35 1.39
CA ALA A 97 -18.94 13.41 0.87
C ALA A 97 -19.96 12.80 1.84
N ILE A 98 -19.67 11.61 2.36
CA ILE A 98 -20.56 10.92 3.32
C ILE A 98 -20.69 11.76 4.60
N ILE A 99 -19.58 12.28 5.14
CA ILE A 99 -19.59 13.13 6.34
C ILE A 99 -20.40 14.39 6.10
N ASN A 100 -20.19 15.08 4.97
CA ASN A 100 -20.85 16.34 4.68
C ASN A 100 -22.37 16.19 4.49
N VAL A 101 -22.81 15.12 3.81
CA VAL A 101 -24.26 14.87 3.63
C VAL A 101 -24.84 14.33 4.93
N GLY A 102 -24.13 13.42 5.63
CA GLY A 102 -24.59 12.83 6.89
C GLY A 102 -24.78 13.85 8.00
N LEU A 103 -23.82 14.76 8.19
CA LEU A 103 -23.92 15.81 9.22
C LEU A 103 -25.14 16.73 9.05
N LYS A 104 -25.56 17.00 7.83
CA LYS A 104 -26.78 17.79 7.59
C LYS A 104 -28.01 17.08 8.16
N ASN A 105 -28.08 15.77 8.01
CA ASN A 105 -29.19 14.96 8.52
C ASN A 105 -29.11 14.80 10.05
N VAL A 106 -27.91 14.59 10.62
CA VAL A 106 -27.72 14.58 12.08
C VAL A 106 -28.16 15.91 12.71
N THR A 107 -27.75 17.04 12.09
CA THR A 107 -28.16 18.38 12.55
C THR A 107 -29.67 18.61 12.42
N ALA A 108 -30.32 17.97 11.45
CA ALA A 108 -31.78 18.00 11.28
C ALA A 108 -32.52 17.07 12.24
N GLY A 109 -31.83 16.31 13.11
CA GLY A 109 -32.41 15.47 14.16
C GLY A 109 -32.52 14.00 13.83
N ALA A 110 -31.94 13.53 12.70
CA ALA A 110 -31.88 12.09 12.39
C ALA A 110 -30.96 11.33 13.36
N SER A 111 -31.33 10.09 13.71
CA SER A 111 -30.55 9.21 14.58
C SER A 111 -29.21 8.85 13.93
N PRO A 112 -28.05 9.28 14.48
CA PRO A 112 -26.74 8.95 13.90
C PRO A 112 -26.47 7.44 13.79
N ILE A 113 -27.02 6.65 14.72
CA ILE A 113 -26.86 5.20 14.75
C ILE A 113 -27.64 4.56 13.60
N ASP A 114 -28.87 5.00 13.34
CA ASP A 114 -29.68 4.46 12.26
C ASP A 114 -29.18 4.94 10.89
N LEU A 115 -28.70 6.20 10.80
CA LEU A 115 -28.00 6.68 9.61
C LEU A 115 -26.80 5.77 9.29
N LYS A 116 -25.99 5.42 10.31
CA LYS A 116 -24.86 4.51 10.12
C LYS A 116 -25.28 3.13 9.63
N ARG A 117 -26.34 2.53 10.19
CA ARG A 117 -26.88 1.26 9.72
C ARG A 117 -27.31 1.32 8.24
N GLY A 118 -27.98 2.41 7.86
CA GLY A 118 -28.35 2.66 6.46
C GLY A 118 -27.15 2.80 5.55
N ILE A 119 -26.11 3.50 5.99
CA ILE A 119 -24.83 3.63 5.27
C ILE A 119 -24.19 2.24 5.08
N ASP A 120 -24.05 1.47 6.15
CA ASP A 120 -23.44 0.13 6.10
C ASP A 120 -24.21 -0.80 5.13
N LYS A 121 -25.54 -0.77 5.16
CA LYS A 121 -26.42 -1.53 4.25
C LYS A 121 -26.26 -1.11 2.79
N ALA A 122 -26.19 0.18 2.53
CA ALA A 122 -26.01 0.72 1.19
C ALA A 122 -24.63 0.35 0.62
N VAL A 123 -23.57 0.47 1.44
CA VAL A 123 -22.20 0.09 1.02
C VAL A 123 -22.12 -1.39 0.67
N ALA A 124 -22.70 -2.26 1.49
CA ALA A 124 -22.75 -3.69 1.19
C ALA A 124 -23.43 -3.99 -0.16
N ALA A 125 -24.54 -3.30 -0.45
CA ALA A 125 -25.26 -3.45 -1.72
C ALA A 125 -24.44 -2.93 -2.92
N VAL A 126 -23.82 -1.76 -2.81
CA VAL A 126 -22.95 -1.19 -3.86
C VAL A 126 -21.74 -2.07 -4.11
N VAL A 127 -21.09 -2.57 -3.06
CA VAL A 127 -19.93 -3.47 -3.19
C VAL A 127 -20.30 -4.77 -3.87
N ALA A 128 -21.46 -5.35 -3.54
CA ALA A 128 -21.96 -6.56 -4.23
C ALA A 128 -22.17 -6.30 -5.72
N GLU A 129 -22.75 -5.15 -6.09
CA GLU A 129 -22.99 -4.75 -7.47
C GLU A 129 -21.69 -4.50 -8.24
N LEU A 130 -20.71 -3.82 -7.62
CA LEU A 130 -19.37 -3.63 -8.21
C LEU A 130 -18.71 -4.98 -8.51
N LYS A 131 -18.76 -5.94 -7.58
CA LYS A 131 -18.21 -7.29 -7.78
C LYS A 131 -18.95 -8.05 -8.88
N ALA A 132 -20.28 -7.92 -8.96
CA ALA A 132 -21.09 -8.60 -9.98
C ALA A 132 -20.80 -8.10 -11.41
N HIS A 133 -20.37 -6.84 -11.56
CA HIS A 133 -20.03 -6.22 -12.85
C HIS A 133 -18.53 -6.22 -13.16
N SER A 134 -17.71 -6.78 -12.27
CA SER A 134 -16.26 -6.87 -12.46
C SER A 134 -15.94 -7.83 -13.62
N GLN A 135 -15.01 -7.41 -14.49
CA GLN A 135 -14.46 -8.25 -15.56
C GLN A 135 -13.07 -8.74 -15.15
N GLU A 136 -12.80 -10.02 -15.37
CA GLU A 136 -11.48 -10.58 -15.10
C GLU A 136 -10.45 -10.13 -16.14
N VAL A 137 -9.23 -9.83 -15.68
CA VAL A 137 -8.11 -9.49 -16.57
C VAL A 137 -7.65 -10.72 -17.38
N GLY A 138 -7.71 -11.90 -16.78
CA GLY A 138 -7.26 -13.13 -17.41
C GLY A 138 -5.78 -13.07 -17.81
N ASP A 139 -5.47 -13.46 -19.06
CA ASP A 139 -4.13 -13.39 -19.65
C ASP A 139 -3.99 -12.20 -20.63
N ASP A 140 -4.90 -11.23 -20.55
CA ASP A 140 -4.89 -10.06 -21.43
C ASP A 140 -4.02 -8.93 -20.82
N TYR A 141 -2.74 -8.94 -21.15
CA TYR A 141 -1.80 -7.90 -20.72
C TYR A 141 -2.14 -6.51 -21.28
N SER A 142 -3.01 -6.39 -22.29
CA SER A 142 -3.48 -5.08 -22.74
C SER A 142 -4.36 -4.39 -21.70
N LYS A 143 -5.10 -5.17 -20.90
CA LYS A 143 -5.87 -4.65 -19.76
C LYS A 143 -4.97 -4.20 -18.62
N VAL A 144 -3.88 -4.93 -18.37
CA VAL A 144 -2.84 -4.50 -17.42
C VAL A 144 -2.24 -3.17 -17.84
N GLU A 145 -1.90 -3.01 -19.13
CA GLU A 145 -1.38 -1.75 -19.68
C GLU A 145 -2.38 -0.60 -19.51
N GLN A 146 -3.67 -0.84 -19.77
CA GLN A 146 -4.73 0.16 -19.61
C GLN A 146 -4.88 0.59 -18.15
N VAL A 147 -4.98 -0.35 -17.20
CA VAL A 147 -5.05 -0.06 -15.76
C VAL A 147 -3.82 0.73 -15.33
N GLY A 148 -2.61 0.25 -15.66
CA GLY A 148 -1.36 0.91 -15.30
C GLY A 148 -1.27 2.32 -15.90
N THR A 149 -1.75 2.52 -17.12
CA THR A 149 -1.79 3.83 -17.77
C THR A 149 -2.71 4.79 -17.01
N VAL A 150 -3.93 4.36 -16.66
CA VAL A 150 -4.90 5.20 -15.95
C VAL A 150 -4.37 5.59 -14.56
N SER A 151 -3.88 4.63 -13.79
CA SER A 151 -3.32 4.86 -12.45
C SER A 151 -2.05 5.72 -12.50
N ALA A 152 -1.21 5.57 -13.56
CA ALA A 152 -0.05 6.43 -13.80
C ALA A 152 -0.40 7.83 -14.35
N ASN A 153 -1.59 8.37 -14.10
CA ASN A 153 -2.05 9.66 -14.63
C ASN A 153 -2.03 9.75 -16.17
N ASN A 154 -2.43 8.68 -16.86
CA ASN A 154 -2.43 8.51 -18.31
C ASN A 154 -1.03 8.50 -18.96
N ASP A 155 -0.02 8.08 -18.23
CA ASP A 155 1.30 7.80 -18.78
C ASP A 155 1.35 6.38 -19.37
N SER A 156 1.15 6.28 -20.68
CA SER A 156 1.15 5.00 -21.39
C SER A 156 2.52 4.30 -21.41
N ALA A 157 3.61 5.05 -21.23
CA ALA A 157 4.94 4.46 -21.15
C ALA A 157 5.09 3.64 -19.86
N ILE A 158 4.55 4.14 -18.74
CA ILE A 158 4.52 3.42 -17.47
C ILE A 158 3.60 2.20 -17.57
N GLY A 159 2.39 2.36 -18.10
CA GLY A 159 1.45 1.24 -18.29
C GLY A 159 2.06 0.10 -19.09
N LYS A 160 2.71 0.41 -20.22
CA LYS A 160 3.40 -0.56 -21.07
C LYS A 160 4.56 -1.25 -20.35
N LEU A 161 5.38 -0.50 -19.61
CA LEU A 161 6.48 -1.02 -18.80
C LEU A 161 6.01 -2.05 -17.77
N ILE A 162 4.89 -1.78 -17.10
CA ILE A 162 4.31 -2.71 -16.12
C ILE A 162 3.76 -3.96 -16.82
N ALA A 163 3.05 -3.80 -17.93
CA ALA A 163 2.55 -4.93 -18.71
C ALA A 163 3.68 -5.81 -19.24
N ASP A 164 4.76 -5.21 -19.75
CA ASP A 164 5.96 -5.92 -20.19
C ASP A 164 6.62 -6.66 -19.02
N ALA A 165 6.72 -6.04 -17.83
CA ALA A 165 7.25 -6.68 -16.64
C ALA A 165 6.40 -7.89 -16.21
N MET A 166 5.07 -7.71 -16.13
CA MET A 166 4.16 -8.79 -15.76
C MET A 166 4.16 -9.95 -16.76
N SER A 167 4.30 -9.66 -18.06
CA SER A 167 4.38 -10.71 -19.08
C SER A 167 5.63 -11.58 -18.93
N LYS A 168 6.75 -10.99 -18.47
CA LYS A 168 8.04 -11.70 -18.27
C LYS A 168 8.02 -12.59 -17.04
N VAL A 169 7.44 -12.12 -15.93
CA VAL A 169 7.43 -12.86 -14.65
C VAL A 169 6.14 -13.65 -14.43
N LYS A 170 5.15 -13.50 -15.32
CA LYS A 170 3.80 -14.11 -15.24
C LYS A 170 3.02 -13.65 -14.01
N LYS A 171 1.83 -14.29 -13.76
CA LYS A 171 0.91 -13.89 -12.68
C LYS A 171 1.49 -14.01 -11.26
N ASP A 172 2.33 -15.02 -11.05
CA ASP A 172 2.93 -15.31 -9.73
C ASP A 172 4.28 -14.63 -9.53
N GLY A 173 4.75 -13.88 -10.53
CA GLY A 173 6.05 -13.23 -10.50
C GLY A 173 6.04 -11.94 -9.69
N VAL A 174 7.18 -11.65 -9.09
CA VAL A 174 7.38 -10.45 -8.27
C VAL A 174 7.90 -9.31 -9.13
N ILE A 175 7.32 -8.13 -8.93
CA ILE A 175 7.80 -6.89 -9.55
C ILE A 175 8.14 -5.90 -8.44
N THR A 176 9.33 -5.33 -8.48
CA THR A 176 9.79 -4.28 -7.56
C THR A 176 10.13 -3.02 -8.33
N VAL A 177 10.08 -1.87 -7.64
CA VAL A 177 10.39 -0.56 -8.22
C VAL A 177 11.63 0.00 -7.54
N GLU A 178 12.66 0.30 -8.32
CA GLU A 178 13.95 0.80 -7.85
C GLU A 178 14.35 2.08 -8.58
N GLU A 179 15.25 2.85 -7.97
CA GLU A 179 15.81 4.03 -8.60
C GLU A 179 16.93 3.63 -9.59
N ALA A 180 16.84 4.11 -10.82
CA ALA A 180 17.91 3.94 -11.79
C ALA A 180 19.11 4.84 -11.45
N LYS A 181 20.29 4.39 -11.81
CA LYS A 181 21.51 5.22 -11.72
C LYS A 181 21.58 6.31 -12.81
N GLY A 182 20.73 6.20 -13.82
CA GLY A 182 20.64 7.10 -14.97
C GLY A 182 19.27 7.71 -15.16
N THR A 183 19.06 8.37 -16.29
CA THR A 183 17.80 9.07 -16.62
C THR A 183 16.76 8.17 -17.29
N GLU A 184 17.17 7.00 -17.79
CA GLU A 184 16.28 6.09 -18.49
C GLU A 184 15.57 5.15 -17.54
N THR A 185 14.29 4.88 -17.84
CA THR A 185 13.47 3.90 -17.12
C THR A 185 13.49 2.58 -17.89
N GLU A 186 13.84 1.49 -17.21
CA GLU A 186 13.99 0.16 -17.83
C GLU A 186 13.45 -0.96 -16.93
N VAL A 187 13.18 -2.11 -17.54
CA VAL A 187 12.77 -3.36 -16.85
C VAL A 187 13.87 -4.40 -16.99
N LYS A 188 14.37 -4.90 -15.87
CA LYS A 188 15.29 -6.05 -15.85
C LYS A 188 14.67 -7.19 -15.05
N VAL A 189 14.83 -8.42 -15.54
CA VAL A 189 14.51 -9.61 -14.75
C VAL A 189 15.81 -10.13 -14.16
N VAL A 190 15.81 -10.29 -12.85
CA VAL A 190 16.96 -10.78 -12.07
C VAL A 190 16.58 -12.02 -11.26
N GLU A 191 17.58 -12.78 -10.86
CA GLU A 191 17.38 -13.88 -9.91
C GLU A 191 16.82 -13.33 -8.60
N GLY A 192 15.75 -13.91 -8.10
CA GLY A 192 15.11 -13.41 -6.89
C GLY A 192 13.85 -14.18 -6.54
N MET A 193 13.33 -13.96 -5.34
CA MET A 193 12.07 -14.53 -4.91
C MET A 193 11.40 -13.70 -3.83
N GLN A 194 10.09 -13.90 -3.67
CA GLN A 194 9.33 -13.38 -2.53
C GLN A 194 8.71 -14.53 -1.74
N PHE A 195 8.65 -14.38 -0.43
CA PHE A 195 7.92 -15.28 0.46
C PHE A 195 7.13 -14.53 1.52
N ASP A 196 6.06 -15.15 1.99
CA ASP A 196 5.05 -14.60 2.89
C ASP A 196 5.49 -14.64 4.36
N ARG A 197 6.56 -13.93 4.69
CA ARG A 197 7.03 -13.65 6.05
C ARG A 197 7.59 -12.23 6.09
N GLY A 198 7.06 -11.41 6.97
CA GLY A 198 7.56 -10.07 7.23
C GLY A 198 8.57 -10.01 8.37
N TYR A 199 8.97 -8.80 8.73
CA TYR A 199 9.90 -8.58 9.84
C TYR A 199 9.31 -9.07 11.18
N ILE A 200 10.14 -9.68 12.01
CA ILE A 200 9.74 -10.18 13.34
C ILE A 200 9.40 -9.00 14.28
N SER A 201 10.02 -7.86 14.09
CA SER A 201 9.79 -6.67 14.90
C SER A 201 9.68 -5.41 14.03
N PRO A 202 8.69 -4.53 14.29
CA PRO A 202 8.59 -3.23 13.60
C PRO A 202 9.83 -2.35 13.76
N TYR A 203 10.62 -2.55 14.80
CA TYR A 203 11.86 -1.81 15.02
C TYR A 203 12.95 -2.10 13.97
N PHE A 204 12.79 -3.13 13.14
CA PHE A 204 13.68 -3.38 12.00
C PHE A 204 13.41 -2.46 10.80
N MET A 205 12.27 -1.77 10.75
CA MET A 205 11.96 -0.85 9.65
C MET A 205 13.07 0.20 9.47
N THR A 206 13.39 0.45 8.20
CA THR A 206 14.30 1.54 7.77
C THR A 206 13.52 2.73 7.23
N ASN A 207 12.29 2.49 6.75
CA ASN A 207 11.37 3.50 6.27
C ASN A 207 10.02 3.33 6.98
N SER A 208 9.70 4.25 7.89
CA SER A 208 8.44 4.23 8.65
C SER A 208 7.23 4.58 7.79
N ASP A 209 7.39 5.40 6.74
CA ASP A 209 6.29 5.87 5.90
C ASP A 209 5.74 4.74 5.02
N LYS A 210 6.65 3.90 4.51
CA LYS A 210 6.33 2.69 3.74
C LYS A 210 6.15 1.44 4.61
N MET A 211 6.42 1.53 5.92
CA MET A 211 6.40 0.41 6.87
C MET A 211 7.28 -0.77 6.39
N GLU A 212 8.46 -0.46 5.86
CA GLU A 212 9.38 -1.45 5.29
C GLU A 212 10.78 -1.37 5.87
N ALA A 213 11.49 -2.51 5.87
CA ALA A 213 12.93 -2.60 6.08
C ALA A 213 13.62 -2.90 4.75
N SER A 214 14.51 -2.02 4.32
CA SER A 214 15.31 -2.19 3.10
C SER A 214 16.76 -2.38 3.47
N LEU A 215 17.38 -3.43 2.94
CA LEU A 215 18.79 -3.78 3.14
C LEU A 215 19.49 -3.83 1.79
N ASP A 216 20.47 -2.96 1.59
CA ASP A 216 21.27 -2.92 0.37
C ASP A 216 22.49 -3.82 0.52
N SER A 217 22.72 -4.66 -0.49
CA SER A 217 23.83 -5.63 -0.56
C SER A 217 24.02 -6.44 0.74
N PRO A 218 22.94 -7.02 1.32
CA PRO A 218 23.04 -7.72 2.58
C PRO A 218 23.71 -9.08 2.45
N TYR A 219 24.35 -9.50 3.55
CA TYR A 219 24.57 -10.91 3.82
C TYR A 219 23.25 -11.55 4.25
N VAL A 220 23.08 -12.85 3.96
CA VAL A 220 21.87 -13.61 4.30
C VAL A 220 22.26 -14.86 5.11
N LEU A 221 21.88 -14.87 6.38
CA LEU A 221 21.99 -16.03 7.25
C LEU A 221 20.69 -16.85 7.18
N ILE A 222 20.81 -18.14 6.91
CA ILE A 222 19.66 -19.05 6.79
C ILE A 222 19.84 -20.21 7.75
N THR A 223 18.88 -20.39 8.64
CA THR A 223 18.87 -21.50 9.60
C THR A 223 17.47 -22.04 9.85
N ASP A 224 17.36 -23.34 10.08
CA ASP A 224 16.14 -24.00 10.50
C ASP A 224 15.94 -23.98 12.03
N LYS A 225 16.84 -23.31 12.76
CA LYS A 225 16.82 -23.20 14.22
C LYS A 225 16.16 -21.92 14.68
N LYS A 226 15.62 -21.98 15.88
CA LYS A 226 15.22 -20.82 16.66
C LYS A 226 16.44 -20.17 17.30
N ILE A 227 16.53 -18.85 17.25
CA ILE A 227 17.63 -18.06 17.81
C ILE A 227 17.10 -17.29 19.01
N SER A 228 17.52 -17.66 20.21
CA SER A 228 17.12 -17.02 21.47
C SER A 228 18.30 -16.38 22.22
N SER A 229 19.51 -16.88 21.99
CA SER A 229 20.75 -16.40 22.60
C SER A 229 21.57 -15.55 21.63
N MET A 230 22.05 -14.43 22.11
CA MET A 230 22.93 -13.56 21.32
C MET A 230 24.31 -14.19 21.10
N LYS A 231 24.74 -15.05 22.01
CA LYS A 231 26.05 -15.73 21.96
C LYS A 231 26.23 -16.51 20.66
N ASP A 232 25.15 -17.14 20.17
CA ASP A 232 25.16 -17.96 18.95
C ASP A 232 25.39 -17.15 17.69
N LEU A 233 25.05 -15.85 17.72
CA LEU A 233 25.19 -14.92 16.59
C LEU A 233 26.48 -14.11 16.59
N LEU A 234 27.21 -14.03 17.70
CA LEU A 234 28.42 -13.18 17.82
C LEU A 234 29.47 -13.49 16.74
N PRO A 235 29.78 -14.76 16.41
CA PRO A 235 30.78 -15.08 15.39
C PRO A 235 30.45 -14.48 14.00
N ILE A 236 29.16 -14.31 13.71
CA ILE A 236 28.64 -13.78 12.46
C ILE A 236 28.53 -12.25 12.51
N LEU A 237 28.00 -11.73 13.60
CA LEU A 237 27.68 -10.30 13.72
C LEU A 237 28.93 -9.41 13.85
N GLU A 238 29.96 -9.84 14.55
CA GLU A 238 31.17 -9.05 14.75
C GLU A 238 31.90 -8.73 13.43
N PRO A 239 32.16 -9.68 12.53
CA PRO A 239 32.76 -9.39 11.22
C PRO A 239 31.89 -8.46 10.38
N ILE A 240 30.58 -8.72 10.30
CA ILE A 240 29.64 -7.96 9.48
C ILE A 240 29.52 -6.52 9.98
N ALA A 241 29.42 -6.33 11.31
CA ALA A 241 29.37 -5.00 11.93
C ALA A 241 30.65 -4.20 11.68
N ARG A 242 31.82 -4.85 11.76
CA ARG A 242 33.11 -4.25 11.46
C ARG A 242 33.21 -3.76 10.04
N ASP A 243 32.67 -4.54 9.09
CA ASP A 243 32.68 -4.22 7.66
C ASP A 243 31.56 -3.23 7.28
N GLY A 244 30.69 -2.83 8.21
CA GLY A 244 29.55 -1.92 8.01
C GLY A 244 28.48 -2.48 7.05
N LYS A 245 28.45 -3.80 6.85
CA LYS A 245 27.53 -4.50 5.96
C LYS A 245 26.17 -4.72 6.62
N SER A 246 25.16 -4.96 5.79
CA SER A 246 23.81 -5.33 6.22
C SER A 246 23.68 -6.84 6.38
N LEU A 247 22.83 -7.30 7.30
CA LEU A 247 22.54 -8.72 7.52
C LEU A 247 21.02 -8.96 7.54
N LEU A 248 20.57 -9.89 6.71
CA LEU A 248 19.26 -10.51 6.83
C LEU A 248 19.42 -11.85 7.59
N ILE A 249 18.59 -12.05 8.61
CA ILE A 249 18.50 -13.34 9.34
C ILE A 249 17.17 -13.99 8.98
N ILE A 250 17.24 -15.20 8.42
CA ILE A 250 16.07 -16.05 8.15
C ILE A 250 16.20 -17.27 9.06
N ALA A 251 15.34 -17.34 10.08
CA ALA A 251 15.40 -18.40 11.10
C ALA A 251 14.01 -18.95 11.39
N GLU A 252 13.90 -20.10 12.04
CA GLU A 252 12.59 -20.60 12.51
C GLU A 252 11.86 -19.54 13.33
N ASP A 253 12.56 -18.93 14.26
CA ASP A 253 12.14 -17.75 15.04
C ASP A 253 13.37 -17.04 15.59
N VAL A 254 13.21 -15.75 15.95
CA VAL A 254 14.21 -15.00 16.71
C VAL A 254 13.50 -14.32 17.86
N ASP A 255 13.86 -14.65 19.10
CA ASP A 255 13.19 -14.11 20.29
C ASP A 255 14.17 -13.84 21.45
N GLY A 256 13.61 -13.54 22.61
CA GLY A 256 14.34 -13.39 23.86
C GLY A 256 15.46 -12.35 23.82
N GLU A 257 16.63 -12.75 24.33
CA GLU A 257 17.81 -11.90 24.38
C GLU A 257 18.32 -11.53 22.99
N ALA A 258 18.32 -12.48 22.05
CA ALA A 258 18.79 -12.27 20.69
C ALA A 258 18.00 -11.16 19.99
N LEU A 259 16.67 -11.24 20.00
CA LEU A 259 15.82 -10.22 19.39
C LEU A 259 16.02 -8.86 20.03
N THR A 260 16.02 -8.79 21.37
CA THR A 260 16.19 -7.52 22.09
C THR A 260 17.52 -6.87 21.75
N THR A 261 18.60 -7.64 21.72
CA THR A 261 19.95 -7.12 21.43
C THR A 261 20.09 -6.67 19.99
N LEU A 262 19.54 -7.43 19.01
CA LEU A 262 19.52 -7.02 17.60
C LEU A 262 18.78 -5.70 17.42
N VAL A 263 17.59 -5.56 18.02
CA VAL A 263 16.78 -4.35 17.95
C VAL A 263 17.51 -3.14 18.56
N VAL A 264 18.05 -3.29 19.76
CA VAL A 264 18.78 -2.19 20.45
C VAL A 264 19.99 -1.73 19.62
N ASN A 265 20.79 -2.66 19.10
CA ASN A 265 21.98 -2.32 18.33
C ASN A 265 21.60 -1.72 16.95
N LYS A 266 20.50 -2.17 16.33
CA LYS A 266 19.96 -1.56 15.10
C LYS A 266 19.51 -0.12 15.37
N ILE A 267 18.77 0.14 16.45
CA ILE A 267 18.31 1.49 16.83
C ILE A 267 19.49 2.41 17.10
N ARG A 268 20.55 1.91 17.74
CA ARG A 268 21.80 2.64 17.98
C ARG A 268 22.64 2.87 16.72
N GLY A 269 22.27 2.26 15.59
CA GLY A 269 23.03 2.36 14.33
C GLY A 269 24.33 1.56 14.32
N THR A 270 24.56 0.69 15.33
CA THR A 270 25.78 -0.13 15.45
C THR A 270 25.79 -1.24 14.40
N ILE A 271 24.62 -1.80 14.07
CA ILE A 271 24.46 -2.85 13.07
C ILE A 271 23.28 -2.54 12.15
N LYS A 272 23.39 -2.96 10.90
CA LYS A 272 22.31 -2.91 9.90
C LYS A 272 21.73 -4.31 9.77
N VAL A 273 20.65 -4.62 10.46
CA VAL A 273 20.09 -5.98 10.54
C VAL A 273 18.58 -5.97 10.47
N ALA A 274 18.02 -6.99 9.85
CA ALA A 274 16.62 -7.37 9.98
C ALA A 274 16.52 -8.89 10.16
N ALA A 275 15.46 -9.33 10.85
CA ALA A 275 15.17 -10.73 11.06
C ALA A 275 13.74 -11.06 10.63
N VAL A 276 13.59 -12.20 9.96
CA VAL A 276 12.31 -12.72 9.47
C VAL A 276 12.18 -14.19 9.85
N LYS A 277 10.94 -14.66 10.00
CA LYS A 277 10.68 -16.09 10.21
C LYS A 277 10.84 -16.85 8.89
N ALA A 278 11.33 -18.07 8.99
CA ALA A 278 11.40 -19.01 7.88
C ALA A 278 9.99 -19.29 7.31
N PRO A 279 9.83 -19.31 5.97
CA PRO A 279 8.55 -19.63 5.35
C PRO A 279 8.20 -21.12 5.50
N GLY A 280 6.92 -21.43 5.54
CA GLY A 280 6.42 -22.80 5.65
C GLY A 280 6.53 -23.41 7.05
N PHE A 281 6.23 -24.72 7.16
CA PHE A 281 6.25 -25.51 8.40
C PHE A 281 6.79 -26.91 8.11
N GLY A 282 7.40 -27.54 9.12
CA GLY A 282 7.92 -28.92 9.03
C GLY A 282 8.91 -29.10 7.87
N ASP A 283 8.79 -30.20 7.13
CA ASP A 283 9.69 -30.51 6.01
C ASP A 283 9.61 -29.50 4.87
N ARG A 284 8.43 -28.88 4.65
CA ARG A 284 8.30 -27.80 3.66
C ARG A 284 9.13 -26.58 4.01
N ARG A 285 9.27 -26.25 5.29
CA ARG A 285 10.15 -25.17 5.74
C ARG A 285 11.60 -25.45 5.34
N LYS A 286 12.09 -26.65 5.57
CA LYS A 286 13.45 -27.05 5.20
C LYS A 286 13.70 -26.94 3.70
N GLU A 287 12.72 -27.37 2.90
CA GLU A 287 12.80 -27.29 1.45
C GLU A 287 12.79 -25.84 0.94
N MET A 288 11.94 -24.96 1.52
CA MET A 288 11.92 -23.55 1.18
C MET A 288 13.19 -22.82 1.63
N LEU A 289 13.73 -23.13 2.80
CA LEU A 289 15.01 -22.59 3.24
C LEU A 289 16.15 -23.03 2.31
N GLN A 290 16.11 -24.26 1.80
CA GLN A 290 17.09 -24.73 0.81
C GLN A 290 16.95 -23.99 -0.53
N ASP A 291 15.74 -23.68 -0.97
CA ASP A 291 15.50 -22.87 -2.19
C ASP A 291 16.10 -21.47 -2.04
N ILE A 292 15.88 -20.84 -0.87
CA ILE A 292 16.45 -19.51 -0.56
C ILE A 292 17.99 -19.59 -0.47
N ALA A 293 18.52 -20.65 0.13
CA ALA A 293 19.96 -20.88 0.22
C ALA A 293 20.59 -21.02 -1.16
N THR A 294 19.99 -21.83 -2.04
CA THR A 294 20.45 -21.99 -3.44
C THR A 294 20.40 -20.66 -4.19
N LEU A 295 19.31 -19.88 -4.03
CA LEU A 295 19.16 -18.59 -4.67
C LEU A 295 20.21 -17.56 -4.24
N THR A 296 20.56 -17.54 -2.96
CA THR A 296 21.48 -16.54 -2.39
C THR A 296 22.92 -16.99 -2.32
N GLY A 297 23.19 -18.27 -2.63
CA GLY A 297 24.50 -18.89 -2.47
C GLY A 297 24.87 -19.15 -1.01
N ALA A 298 23.87 -19.23 -0.11
CA ALA A 298 24.08 -19.51 1.29
C ALA A 298 24.24 -21.00 1.57
N THR A 299 24.88 -21.33 2.69
CA THR A 299 24.80 -22.65 3.31
C THR A 299 23.63 -22.63 4.31
N LEU A 300 22.69 -23.57 4.17
CA LEU A 300 21.63 -23.76 5.17
C LEU A 300 22.25 -24.30 6.45
N VAL A 301 22.25 -23.48 7.50
CA VAL A 301 22.77 -23.85 8.83
C VAL A 301 21.72 -24.71 9.54
N SER A 302 21.99 -26.02 9.59
CA SER A 302 21.12 -27.03 10.20
C SER A 302 21.96 -28.11 10.88
N GLU A 303 21.59 -28.50 12.10
CA GLU A 303 22.28 -29.58 12.83
C GLU A 303 22.18 -30.91 12.08
N GLU A 304 21.08 -31.19 11.40
CA GLU A 304 20.94 -32.40 10.57
C GLU A 304 22.00 -32.48 9.45
N ARG A 305 22.55 -31.33 9.05
CA ARG A 305 23.62 -31.20 8.06
C ARG A 305 25.01 -31.05 8.69
N GLY A 306 25.09 -31.07 10.00
CA GLY A 306 26.34 -30.91 10.75
C GLY A 306 26.81 -29.48 10.95
N PHE A 307 25.94 -28.48 10.65
CA PHE A 307 26.24 -27.06 10.82
C PHE A 307 25.53 -26.49 12.04
N THR A 308 26.26 -25.69 12.84
CA THR A 308 25.70 -24.96 13.99
C THR A 308 25.93 -23.45 13.80
N LEU A 309 25.14 -22.61 14.44
CA LEU A 309 25.30 -21.16 14.41
C LEU A 309 26.67 -20.71 14.95
N GLU A 310 27.15 -21.36 15.99
CA GLU A 310 28.44 -21.08 16.63
C GLU A 310 29.65 -21.30 15.70
N ASN A 311 29.51 -22.25 14.76
CA ASN A 311 30.54 -22.59 13.77
C ASN A 311 30.31 -21.96 12.39
N THR A 312 29.33 -21.07 12.28
CA THR A 312 29.02 -20.40 11.01
C THR A 312 30.03 -19.29 10.73
N THR A 313 30.59 -19.31 9.53
CA THR A 313 31.56 -18.31 9.07
C THR A 313 30.91 -17.38 8.03
N PRO A 314 31.48 -16.17 7.78
CA PRO A 314 30.97 -15.26 6.76
C PRO A 314 30.87 -15.84 5.34
N GLU A 315 31.71 -16.83 5.01
CA GLU A 315 31.72 -17.53 3.70
C GLU A 315 30.49 -18.42 3.52
N MET A 316 29.86 -18.85 4.61
CA MET A 316 28.62 -19.64 4.58
C MET A 316 27.38 -18.78 4.38
N LEU A 317 27.50 -17.46 4.50
CA LEU A 317 26.40 -16.53 4.31
C LEU A 317 26.13 -16.30 2.84
N GLY A 318 24.86 -16.29 2.48
CA GLY A 318 24.41 -15.85 1.16
C GLY A 318 24.54 -14.34 0.98
N LYS A 319 24.31 -13.91 -0.27
CA LYS A 319 24.31 -12.49 -0.65
C LYS A 319 23.16 -12.19 -1.58
N ALA A 320 22.69 -10.97 -1.55
CA ALA A 320 21.72 -10.45 -2.49
C ALA A 320 22.07 -9.00 -2.85
N GLU A 321 21.56 -8.49 -3.97
CA GLU A 321 21.70 -7.07 -4.33
C GLU A 321 20.86 -6.21 -3.39
N LYS A 322 19.62 -6.64 -3.12
CA LYS A 322 18.70 -5.94 -2.22
C LYS A 322 17.74 -6.91 -1.56
N VAL A 323 17.32 -6.57 -0.35
CA VAL A 323 16.21 -7.24 0.35
C VAL A 323 15.25 -6.18 0.87
N THR A 324 13.96 -6.35 0.55
CA THR A 324 12.88 -5.51 1.06
C THR A 324 11.92 -6.36 1.89
N ILE A 325 11.66 -5.93 3.11
CA ILE A 325 10.82 -6.65 4.06
C ILE A 325 9.68 -5.73 4.49
N THR A 326 8.46 -6.15 4.23
CA THR A 326 7.24 -5.50 4.73
C THR A 326 6.73 -6.21 5.99
N LYS A 327 5.55 -5.83 6.46
CA LYS A 327 4.89 -6.51 7.57
C LYS A 327 4.57 -7.99 7.28
N GLU A 328 4.33 -8.32 6.02
CA GLU A 328 3.84 -9.64 5.60
C GLU A 328 4.80 -10.40 4.69
N ASN A 329 5.63 -9.71 3.93
CA ASN A 329 6.44 -10.31 2.88
C ASN A 329 7.92 -9.93 2.98
N THR A 330 8.77 -10.84 2.51
CA THR A 330 10.20 -10.61 2.27
C THR A 330 10.51 -10.87 0.80
N THR A 331 11.08 -9.87 0.13
CA THR A 331 11.50 -9.94 -1.28
C THR A 331 13.02 -9.88 -1.37
N ILE A 332 13.63 -10.89 -1.95
CA ILE A 332 15.06 -10.97 -2.25
C ILE A 332 15.27 -10.69 -3.73
N VAL A 333 16.10 -9.72 -4.05
CA VAL A 333 16.43 -9.28 -5.41
C VAL A 333 17.90 -9.48 -5.66
N GLY A 334 18.27 -10.08 -6.81
CA GLY A 334 19.65 -10.28 -7.20
C GLY A 334 20.39 -11.24 -6.25
N GLY A 335 19.84 -12.43 -6.03
CA GLY A 335 20.54 -13.48 -5.27
C GLY A 335 21.84 -13.89 -5.96
N ALA A 336 22.92 -14.06 -5.17
CA ALA A 336 24.26 -14.38 -5.66
C ALA A 336 24.52 -15.89 -5.84
N GLY A 337 23.46 -16.72 -5.84
CA GLY A 337 23.56 -18.15 -6.08
C GLY A 337 24.03 -18.49 -7.50
N ASN A 338 24.62 -19.67 -7.64
CA ASN A 338 25.04 -20.15 -8.94
C ASN A 338 23.82 -20.49 -9.81
N LYS A 339 23.78 -20.02 -11.05
CA LYS A 339 22.68 -20.27 -11.99
C LYS A 339 22.45 -21.74 -12.30
N ASP A 340 23.54 -22.50 -12.38
CA ASP A 340 23.45 -23.95 -12.62
C ASP A 340 22.80 -24.68 -11.45
N ASP A 341 23.17 -24.32 -10.21
CA ASP A 341 22.56 -24.90 -8.99
C ASP A 341 21.07 -24.53 -8.88
N ILE A 342 20.71 -23.30 -9.25
CA ILE A 342 19.30 -22.85 -9.31
C ILE A 342 18.53 -23.66 -10.36
N ALA A 343 19.11 -23.84 -11.55
CA ALA A 343 18.50 -24.63 -12.62
C ALA A 343 18.33 -26.12 -12.23
N GLU A 344 19.31 -26.72 -11.60
CA GLU A 344 19.22 -28.09 -11.07
C GLU A 344 18.12 -28.20 -10.00
N ARG A 345 18.02 -27.21 -9.13
CA ARG A 345 16.97 -27.16 -8.10
C ARG A 345 15.57 -27.04 -8.72
N VAL A 346 15.40 -26.22 -9.74
CA VAL A 346 14.16 -26.07 -10.50
C VAL A 346 13.77 -27.41 -11.17
N GLU A 347 14.71 -28.11 -11.79
CA GLU A 347 14.47 -29.43 -12.40
C GLU A 347 14.10 -30.50 -11.37
N LEU A 348 14.69 -30.45 -10.17
CA LEU A 348 14.32 -31.34 -9.07
C LEU A 348 12.86 -31.13 -8.66
N ILE A 349 12.43 -29.87 -8.51
CA ILE A 349 11.03 -29.55 -8.16
C ILE A 349 10.08 -30.03 -9.27
N ARG A 350 10.43 -29.83 -10.55
CA ARG A 350 9.62 -30.35 -11.68
C ARG A 350 9.45 -31.88 -11.62
N LYS A 351 10.52 -32.59 -11.31
CA LYS A 351 10.46 -34.06 -11.14
C LYS A 351 9.56 -34.44 -9.96
N GLN A 352 9.63 -33.69 -8.83
CA GLN A 352 8.74 -33.91 -7.69
C GLN A 352 7.26 -33.69 -8.05
N ILE A 353 6.94 -32.65 -8.82
CA ILE A 353 5.58 -32.38 -9.32
C ILE A 353 5.08 -33.56 -10.16
N ALA A 354 5.92 -34.05 -11.09
CA ALA A 354 5.56 -35.18 -11.96
C ALA A 354 5.34 -36.49 -11.19
N ALA A 355 6.09 -36.71 -10.11
CA ALA A 355 6.02 -37.90 -9.28
C ALA A 355 4.92 -37.85 -8.21
N SER A 356 4.41 -36.66 -7.88
CA SER A 356 3.39 -36.50 -6.85
C SER A 356 2.03 -37.03 -7.33
N THR A 357 1.32 -37.72 -6.46
CA THR A 357 -0.05 -38.22 -6.70
C THR A 357 -1.11 -37.36 -5.99
N SER A 358 -0.71 -36.48 -5.08
CA SER A 358 -1.58 -35.58 -4.33
C SER A 358 -1.72 -34.25 -5.06
N ASP A 359 -2.93 -33.85 -5.39
CA ASP A 359 -3.20 -32.55 -6.05
C ASP A 359 -2.78 -31.37 -5.16
N TYR A 360 -2.97 -31.48 -3.84
CA TYR A 360 -2.52 -30.48 -2.88
C TYR A 360 -0.98 -30.34 -2.86
N ASP A 361 -0.24 -31.46 -2.90
CA ASP A 361 1.21 -31.41 -2.92
C ASP A 361 1.74 -30.87 -4.27
N LYS A 362 1.07 -31.23 -5.39
CA LYS A 362 1.37 -30.65 -6.70
C LYS A 362 1.20 -29.15 -6.71
N GLU A 363 0.09 -28.65 -6.17
CA GLU A 363 -0.17 -27.20 -6.08
C GLU A 363 0.95 -26.49 -5.28
N LYS A 364 1.32 -27.04 -4.11
CA LYS A 364 2.39 -26.44 -3.28
C LYS A 364 3.78 -26.54 -3.90
N LEU A 365 4.06 -27.58 -4.66
CA LEU A 365 5.30 -27.70 -5.44
C LEU A 365 5.30 -26.72 -6.65
N GLN A 366 4.15 -26.51 -7.29
CA GLN A 366 4.01 -25.51 -8.36
C GLN A 366 4.22 -24.09 -7.84
N GLU A 367 3.63 -23.73 -6.67
CA GLU A 367 3.86 -22.45 -6.00
C GLU A 367 5.36 -22.25 -5.72
N ARG A 368 6.04 -23.26 -5.17
CA ARG A 368 7.47 -23.22 -4.89
C ARG A 368 8.30 -23.08 -6.17
N LEU A 369 7.92 -23.80 -7.23
CA LEU A 369 8.55 -23.69 -8.55
C LEU A 369 8.40 -22.27 -9.12
N GLY A 370 7.20 -21.69 -9.05
CA GLY A 370 6.93 -20.33 -9.50
C GLY A 370 7.80 -19.29 -8.78
N LYS A 371 7.92 -19.42 -7.45
CA LYS A 371 8.77 -18.52 -6.64
C LYS A 371 10.26 -18.60 -6.99
N LEU A 372 10.80 -19.80 -7.27
CA LEU A 372 12.21 -19.97 -7.58
C LEU A 372 12.56 -19.69 -9.06
N ALA A 373 11.71 -20.14 -9.97
CA ALA A 373 11.96 -20.04 -11.41
C ALA A 373 11.49 -18.73 -12.04
N GLY A 374 10.58 -18.00 -11.40
CA GLY A 374 9.96 -16.77 -11.93
C GLY A 374 10.90 -15.56 -11.90
N GLY A 375 11.87 -15.54 -11.02
CA GLY A 375 12.72 -14.38 -10.79
C GLY A 375 11.95 -13.17 -10.26
N VAL A 376 12.59 -12.02 -10.25
CA VAL A 376 12.01 -10.72 -9.90
C VAL A 376 12.21 -9.75 -11.04
N ALA A 377 11.12 -9.15 -11.53
CA ALA A 377 11.22 -8.03 -12.46
C ALA A 377 11.48 -6.75 -11.67
N VAL A 378 12.56 -6.06 -11.95
CA VAL A 378 12.93 -4.78 -11.35
C VAL A 378 12.65 -3.67 -12.34
N LEU A 379 11.72 -2.78 -11.97
CA LEU A 379 11.43 -1.54 -12.69
C LEU A 379 12.41 -0.47 -12.19
N TYR A 380 13.46 -0.20 -12.93
CA TYR A 380 14.38 0.90 -12.63
C TYR A 380 13.81 2.20 -13.17
N VAL A 381 13.45 3.11 -12.28
CA VAL A 381 12.87 4.41 -12.63
C VAL A 381 14.00 5.43 -12.78
N GLY A 382 14.13 6.03 -13.98
CA GLY A 382 15.10 7.07 -14.27
C GLY A 382 14.46 8.45 -14.38
N ALA A 383 15.15 9.48 -13.88
CA ALA A 383 14.76 10.88 -14.01
C ALA A 383 15.99 11.82 -13.97
N THR A 384 15.79 13.09 -14.31
CA THR A 384 16.86 14.07 -14.36
C THR A 384 17.16 14.69 -13.00
N THR A 385 16.15 14.79 -12.15
CA THR A 385 16.27 15.38 -10.80
C THR A 385 15.72 14.43 -9.73
N GLU A 386 16.20 14.57 -8.50
CA GLU A 386 15.71 13.77 -7.36
C GLU A 386 14.21 13.95 -7.09
N VAL A 387 13.70 15.19 -7.28
CA VAL A 387 12.28 15.50 -7.10
C VAL A 387 11.42 14.77 -8.15
N GLU A 388 11.84 14.80 -9.42
CA GLU A 388 11.21 14.08 -10.51
C GLU A 388 11.29 12.57 -10.32
N MET A 389 12.43 12.07 -9.83
CA MET A 389 12.66 10.66 -9.55
C MET A 389 11.65 10.13 -8.53
N LYS A 390 11.48 10.84 -7.41
CA LYS A 390 10.53 10.45 -6.36
C LYS A 390 9.09 10.46 -6.87
N GLU A 391 8.69 11.54 -7.56
CA GLU A 391 7.33 11.64 -8.13
C GLU A 391 7.05 10.49 -9.11
N LYS A 392 8.00 10.23 -10.01
CA LYS A 392 7.84 9.18 -11.01
C LYS A 392 7.83 7.79 -10.38
N LYS A 393 8.65 7.56 -9.35
CA LYS A 393 8.68 6.30 -8.60
C LYS A 393 7.36 6.05 -7.88
N ASP A 394 6.83 7.03 -7.14
CA ASP A 394 5.54 6.92 -6.47
C ASP A 394 4.43 6.59 -7.48
N ARG A 395 4.40 7.25 -8.63
CA ARG A 395 3.43 7.01 -9.70
C ARG A 395 3.55 5.62 -10.33
N VAL A 396 4.76 5.09 -10.48
CA VAL A 396 5.00 3.72 -10.95
C VAL A 396 4.56 2.69 -9.90
N GLU A 397 4.80 2.95 -8.62
CA GLU A 397 4.35 2.10 -7.51
C GLU A 397 2.82 2.03 -7.44
N ASP A 398 2.12 3.18 -7.54
CA ASP A 398 0.66 3.24 -7.59
C ASP A 398 0.11 2.44 -8.77
N ALA A 399 0.67 2.65 -9.97
CA ALA A 399 0.25 1.92 -11.16
C ALA A 399 0.49 0.42 -11.05
N LEU A 400 1.60 -0.02 -10.46
CA LEU A 400 1.89 -1.42 -10.20
C LEU A 400 0.88 -2.03 -9.20
N ASN A 401 0.56 -1.33 -8.13
CA ASN A 401 -0.42 -1.78 -7.15
C ASN A 401 -1.83 -1.86 -7.74
N ALA A 402 -2.23 -0.86 -8.53
CA ALA A 402 -3.49 -0.88 -9.26
C ALA A 402 -3.59 -2.07 -10.23
N THR A 403 -2.51 -2.38 -10.96
CA THR A 403 -2.50 -3.54 -11.87
C THR A 403 -2.58 -4.86 -11.13
N ARG A 404 -1.91 -5.00 -9.97
CA ARG A 404 -2.06 -6.18 -9.10
C ARG A 404 -3.49 -6.32 -8.60
N ALA A 405 -4.10 -5.22 -8.13
CA ALA A 405 -5.49 -5.21 -7.67
C ALA A 405 -6.47 -5.61 -8.78
N ALA A 406 -6.21 -5.21 -10.04
CA ALA A 406 -7.02 -5.61 -11.19
C ALA A 406 -6.85 -7.09 -11.55
N VAL A 407 -5.65 -7.63 -11.46
CA VAL A 407 -5.40 -9.07 -11.68
C VAL A 407 -6.09 -9.91 -10.60
N GLU A 408 -6.16 -9.40 -9.36
CA GLU A 408 -6.73 -10.10 -8.20
C GLU A 408 -8.27 -10.11 -8.21
N GLU A 409 -8.94 -8.97 -8.44
CA GLU A 409 -10.39 -8.83 -8.34
C GLU A 409 -11.07 -8.34 -9.63
N GLY A 410 -10.34 -8.23 -10.73
CA GLY A 410 -10.87 -7.73 -12.00
C GLY A 410 -10.94 -6.21 -12.08
N TYR A 411 -11.59 -5.71 -13.11
CA TYR A 411 -11.71 -4.30 -13.43
C TYR A 411 -13.14 -3.89 -13.81
N LEU A 412 -13.40 -2.59 -13.69
CA LEU A 412 -14.67 -1.91 -13.90
C LEU A 412 -14.50 -0.72 -14.86
N PRO A 413 -15.59 -0.16 -15.44
CA PRO A 413 -15.51 1.13 -16.14
C PRO A 413 -15.02 2.21 -15.18
N GLY A 414 -13.93 2.88 -15.58
CA GLY A 414 -13.23 3.84 -14.74
C GLY A 414 -13.87 5.23 -14.66
N GLY A 415 -13.13 6.16 -14.07
CA GLY A 415 -13.55 7.56 -13.98
C GLY A 415 -14.78 7.80 -13.09
N GLY A 416 -15.10 6.87 -12.18
CA GLY A 416 -16.27 6.93 -11.31
C GLY A 416 -17.58 6.45 -11.93
N VAL A 417 -17.56 5.98 -13.19
CA VAL A 417 -18.75 5.47 -13.89
C VAL A 417 -19.32 4.25 -13.18
N ALA A 418 -18.47 3.34 -12.71
CA ALA A 418 -18.88 2.14 -11.98
C ALA A 418 -19.76 2.48 -10.77
N TYR A 419 -19.43 3.52 -10.00
CA TYR A 419 -20.26 3.96 -8.87
C TYR A 419 -21.62 4.49 -9.31
N ILE A 420 -21.69 5.24 -10.44
CA ILE A 420 -22.96 5.75 -10.96
C ILE A 420 -23.86 4.59 -11.39
N ARG A 421 -23.30 3.54 -11.98
CA ARG A 421 -24.05 2.32 -12.35
C ARG A 421 -24.50 1.55 -11.11
N ALA A 422 -23.60 1.32 -10.17
CA ALA A 422 -23.92 0.61 -8.93
C ALA A 422 -24.94 1.36 -8.05
N ALA A 423 -25.05 2.70 -8.17
CA ALA A 423 -26.05 3.48 -7.46
C ALA A 423 -27.51 3.06 -7.78
N GLU A 424 -27.74 2.40 -8.91
CA GLU A 424 -29.09 1.96 -9.29
C GLU A 424 -29.69 0.95 -8.31
N VAL A 425 -28.87 0.08 -7.68
CA VAL A 425 -29.34 -0.90 -6.69
C VAL A 425 -29.93 -0.21 -5.44
N LEU A 426 -29.49 1.00 -5.14
CA LEU A 426 -29.94 1.76 -3.99
C LEU A 426 -31.35 2.35 -4.14
N LYS A 427 -31.86 2.51 -5.38
CA LYS A 427 -33.19 3.10 -5.63
C LYS A 427 -34.34 2.30 -4.96
N ASN A 428 -34.18 1.00 -4.89
CA ASN A 428 -35.19 0.10 -4.34
C ASN A 428 -34.83 -0.41 -2.92
N LEU A 429 -33.66 -0.05 -2.41
CA LEU A 429 -33.19 -0.46 -1.09
C LEU A 429 -33.86 0.40 -0.03
N LYS A 430 -34.45 -0.25 1.00
CA LYS A 430 -35.10 0.44 2.10
C LYS A 430 -34.47 0.05 3.43
N GLY A 431 -34.43 1.00 4.35
CA GLY A 431 -34.12 0.78 5.75
C GLY A 431 -35.29 0.20 6.54
N GLU A 432 -35.01 -0.18 7.78
CA GLU A 432 -36.06 -0.62 8.72
C GLU A 432 -36.88 0.58 9.25
N ASN A 433 -36.31 1.78 9.19
CA ASN A 433 -36.94 3.06 9.54
C ASN A 433 -36.51 4.18 8.57
N GLU A 434 -37.05 5.39 8.78
CA GLU A 434 -36.80 6.56 7.91
C GLU A 434 -35.34 7.03 7.98
N ASP A 435 -34.70 6.99 9.15
CA ASP A 435 -33.31 7.41 9.33
C ASP A 435 -32.34 6.42 8.69
N GLU A 436 -32.61 5.12 8.77
CA GLU A 436 -31.85 4.10 8.05
C GLU A 436 -31.98 4.28 6.53
N THR A 437 -33.19 4.57 6.03
CA THR A 437 -33.43 4.88 4.62
C THR A 437 -32.68 6.15 4.20
N THR A 438 -32.63 7.16 5.06
CA THR A 438 -31.84 8.38 4.86
C THR A 438 -30.34 8.05 4.78
N GLY A 439 -29.84 7.13 5.62
CA GLY A 439 -28.47 6.62 5.52
C GLY A 439 -28.16 6.02 4.15
N ILE A 440 -29.08 5.27 3.56
CA ILE A 440 -28.94 4.74 2.19
C ILE A 440 -28.84 5.90 1.16
N HIS A 441 -29.67 6.91 1.29
CA HIS A 441 -29.65 8.08 0.39
C HIS A 441 -28.36 8.91 0.53
N ILE A 442 -27.75 8.96 1.72
CA ILE A 442 -26.44 9.59 1.93
C ILE A 442 -25.39 8.93 1.05
N VAL A 443 -25.33 7.61 1.04
CA VAL A 443 -24.39 6.86 0.19
C VAL A 443 -24.69 7.08 -1.29
N ALA A 444 -25.96 6.97 -1.69
CA ALA A 444 -26.38 7.19 -3.08
C ALA A 444 -25.94 8.56 -3.62
N ARG A 445 -25.92 9.57 -2.76
CA ARG A 445 -25.45 10.92 -3.13
C ARG A 445 -23.92 11.01 -3.10
N ALA A 446 -23.27 10.39 -2.11
CA ALA A 446 -21.84 10.50 -1.90
C ALA A 446 -21.02 9.80 -3.00
N ILE A 447 -21.47 8.65 -3.51
CA ILE A 447 -20.76 7.88 -4.54
C ILE A 447 -20.70 8.56 -5.91
N GLU A 448 -21.42 9.68 -6.11
CA GLU A 448 -21.28 10.54 -7.28
C GLU A 448 -20.05 11.47 -7.19
N GLU A 449 -19.56 11.76 -5.97
CA GLU A 449 -18.53 12.81 -5.78
C GLU A 449 -17.19 12.50 -6.44
N PRO A 450 -16.68 11.26 -6.55
CA PRO A 450 -15.47 10.98 -7.32
C PRO A 450 -15.58 11.49 -8.78
N LEU A 451 -16.65 11.13 -9.48
CA LEU A 451 -16.89 11.61 -10.85
C LEU A 451 -17.06 13.14 -10.89
N ARG A 452 -17.81 13.72 -9.95
CA ARG A 452 -17.98 15.18 -9.85
C ARG A 452 -16.64 15.88 -9.66
N GLN A 453 -15.77 15.32 -8.84
CA GLN A 453 -14.46 15.91 -8.58
C GLN A 453 -13.55 15.80 -9.82
N ILE A 454 -13.56 14.66 -10.52
CA ILE A 454 -12.84 14.49 -11.80
C ILE A 454 -13.30 15.55 -12.81
N ALA A 455 -14.61 15.73 -12.95
CA ALA A 455 -15.20 16.74 -13.84
C ALA A 455 -14.81 18.15 -13.42
N ARG A 456 -14.89 18.46 -12.13
CA ARG A 456 -14.50 19.77 -11.56
C ARG A 456 -13.03 20.09 -11.81
N ASN A 457 -12.14 19.12 -11.63
CA ASN A 457 -10.71 19.25 -11.92
C ASN A 457 -10.45 19.44 -13.44
N ALA A 458 -11.35 18.92 -14.28
CA ALA A 458 -11.32 19.13 -15.73
C ALA A 458 -11.95 20.47 -16.18
N GLY A 459 -12.55 21.22 -15.26
CA GLY A 459 -13.18 22.52 -15.56
C GLY A 459 -14.61 22.42 -16.12
N VAL A 460 -15.29 21.28 -15.92
CA VAL A 460 -16.65 21.03 -16.43
C VAL A 460 -17.63 20.74 -15.29
N ASP A 461 -18.94 20.95 -15.56
CA ASP A 461 -19.98 20.69 -14.55
C ASP A 461 -20.27 19.19 -14.42
N GLY A 462 -19.92 18.64 -13.28
CA GLY A 462 -20.13 17.23 -12.95
C GLY A 462 -21.61 16.82 -12.92
N SER A 463 -22.56 17.75 -12.67
CA SER A 463 -23.99 17.43 -12.64
C SER A 463 -24.51 17.09 -14.03
N VAL A 464 -24.09 17.83 -15.04
CA VAL A 464 -24.45 17.58 -16.45
C VAL A 464 -23.88 16.25 -16.91
N ILE A 465 -22.62 15.96 -16.53
CA ILE A 465 -21.95 14.70 -16.90
C ILE A 465 -22.68 13.51 -16.27
N ILE A 466 -22.97 13.56 -14.97
CA ILE A 466 -23.68 12.48 -14.28
C ILE A 466 -25.04 12.24 -14.91
N GLN A 467 -25.79 13.29 -15.23
CA GLN A 467 -27.09 13.15 -15.88
C GLN A 467 -26.98 12.41 -17.23
N LYS A 468 -26.03 12.81 -18.08
CA LYS A 468 -25.79 12.13 -19.36
C LYS A 468 -25.36 10.66 -19.19
N ILE A 469 -24.52 10.37 -18.19
CA ILE A 469 -24.11 8.99 -17.91
C ILE A 469 -25.31 8.17 -17.47
N ARG A 470 -26.21 8.69 -16.65
CA ARG A 470 -27.45 8.01 -16.23
C ARG A 470 -28.41 7.72 -17.39
N GLU A 471 -28.49 8.63 -18.36
CA GLU A 471 -29.27 8.45 -19.59
C GLU A 471 -28.65 7.38 -20.52
N GLY A 472 -27.33 7.21 -20.45
CA GLY A 472 -26.59 6.20 -21.18
C GLY A 472 -26.71 4.79 -20.56
N LYS A 473 -26.29 3.77 -21.30
CA LYS A 473 -26.34 2.36 -20.87
C LYS A 473 -24.95 1.73 -20.86
N GLY A 474 -24.81 0.63 -20.11
CA GLY A 474 -23.57 -0.14 -20.03
C GLY A 474 -22.39 0.74 -19.59
N ASP A 475 -21.29 0.61 -20.31
CA ASP A 475 -20.00 1.24 -19.99
C ASP A 475 -19.84 2.66 -20.56
N PHE A 476 -20.95 3.25 -21.03
CA PHE A 476 -20.96 4.65 -21.49
C PHE A 476 -20.60 5.60 -20.35
N GLY A 477 -19.57 6.41 -20.56
CA GLY A 477 -19.04 7.33 -19.57
C GLY A 477 -18.41 8.57 -20.19
N TYR A 478 -17.73 9.36 -19.37
CA TYR A 478 -17.06 10.58 -19.76
C TYR A 478 -15.55 10.46 -19.56
N ASN A 479 -14.80 10.57 -20.66
CA ASN A 479 -13.34 10.64 -20.63
C ASN A 479 -12.90 12.09 -20.39
N ALA A 480 -12.55 12.41 -19.15
CA ALA A 480 -12.13 13.75 -18.74
C ALA A 480 -10.81 14.21 -19.38
N ARG A 481 -10.01 13.30 -19.96
CA ARG A 481 -8.78 13.65 -20.67
C ARG A 481 -9.08 14.25 -22.03
N THR A 482 -9.97 13.60 -22.81
CA THR A 482 -10.32 14.01 -24.19
C THR A 482 -11.54 14.91 -24.26
N ASP A 483 -12.29 15.08 -23.16
CA ASP A 483 -13.56 15.81 -23.07
C ASP A 483 -14.66 15.19 -23.96
N GLU A 484 -14.72 13.85 -24.01
CA GLU A 484 -15.63 13.09 -24.84
C GLU A 484 -16.45 12.08 -24.05
N TYR A 485 -17.65 11.78 -24.55
CA TYR A 485 -18.48 10.69 -24.06
C TYR A 485 -18.20 9.44 -24.89
N VAL A 486 -17.73 8.38 -24.23
CA VAL A 486 -17.24 7.17 -24.89
C VAL A 486 -17.66 5.90 -24.14
N ASN A 487 -17.51 4.74 -24.76
CA ASN A 487 -17.46 3.49 -24.03
C ASN A 487 -16.12 3.42 -23.26
N MET A 488 -16.20 3.33 -21.93
CA MET A 488 -15.02 3.42 -21.08
C MET A 488 -14.08 2.22 -21.26
N PHE A 489 -14.60 1.02 -21.50
CA PHE A 489 -13.78 -0.16 -21.76
C PHE A 489 -13.05 -0.07 -23.11
N GLU A 490 -13.71 0.41 -24.16
CA GLU A 490 -13.08 0.62 -25.48
C GLU A 490 -12.05 1.73 -25.45
N ALA A 491 -12.32 2.78 -24.68
CA ALA A 491 -11.39 3.89 -24.47
C ALA A 491 -10.21 3.54 -23.53
N GLY A 492 -10.18 2.37 -22.94
CA GLY A 492 -9.16 1.93 -22.00
C GLY A 492 -9.15 2.66 -20.66
N VAL A 493 -10.27 3.31 -20.31
CA VAL A 493 -10.45 3.99 -19.01
C VAL A 493 -11.12 3.04 -18.05
N ILE A 494 -10.31 2.31 -17.30
CA ILE A 494 -10.74 1.23 -16.41
C ILE A 494 -10.11 1.36 -15.04
N ASP A 495 -10.88 1.04 -14.00
CA ASP A 495 -10.46 1.08 -12.61
C ASP A 495 -10.48 -0.33 -11.99
N PRO A 496 -9.52 -0.72 -11.13
CA PRO A 496 -9.55 -1.99 -10.43
C PRO A 496 -10.76 -2.08 -9.50
N THR A 497 -11.45 -3.22 -9.52
CA THR A 497 -12.61 -3.49 -8.65
C THR A 497 -12.23 -3.40 -7.17
N LYS A 498 -11.08 -3.98 -6.79
CA LYS A 498 -10.57 -3.94 -5.42
C LYS A 498 -10.35 -2.51 -4.94
N VAL A 499 -9.74 -1.64 -5.77
CA VAL A 499 -9.49 -0.24 -5.43
C VAL A 499 -10.80 0.50 -5.18
N SER A 500 -11.78 0.37 -6.10
CA SER A 500 -13.08 1.03 -5.96
C SER A 500 -13.84 0.55 -4.72
N ARG A 501 -13.87 -0.75 -4.47
CA ARG A 501 -14.54 -1.36 -3.32
C ARG A 501 -13.93 -0.91 -1.99
N VAL A 502 -12.62 -1.06 -1.84
CA VAL A 502 -11.89 -0.73 -0.61
C VAL A 502 -12.00 0.77 -0.29
N ALA A 503 -11.93 1.63 -1.31
CA ALA A 503 -12.10 3.07 -1.12
C ALA A 503 -13.47 3.42 -0.51
N LEU A 504 -14.55 2.78 -0.98
CA LEU A 504 -15.89 3.01 -0.44
C LEU A 504 -16.06 2.43 0.96
N GLU A 505 -15.58 1.21 1.20
CA GLU A 505 -15.68 0.53 2.51
C GLU A 505 -14.96 1.33 3.61
N ASN A 506 -13.71 1.76 3.36
CA ASN A 506 -12.94 2.54 4.32
C ASN A 506 -13.53 3.94 4.55
N ALA A 507 -13.97 4.60 3.48
CA ALA A 507 -14.63 5.90 3.59
C ALA A 507 -15.89 5.83 4.45
N ALA A 508 -16.75 4.84 4.21
CA ALA A 508 -18.00 4.68 4.95
C ALA A 508 -17.77 4.28 6.42
N SER A 509 -16.79 3.40 6.67
CA SER A 509 -16.43 2.98 8.03
C SER A 509 -16.06 4.18 8.91
N VAL A 510 -15.13 5.02 8.46
CA VAL A 510 -14.69 6.20 9.21
C VAL A 510 -15.78 7.27 9.26
N ALA A 511 -16.49 7.51 8.15
CA ALA A 511 -17.60 8.47 8.14
C ALA A 511 -18.73 8.07 9.10
N GLY A 512 -19.05 6.77 9.19
CA GLY A 512 -20.03 6.26 10.15
C GLY A 512 -19.62 6.53 11.61
N MET A 513 -18.35 6.32 11.95
CA MET A 513 -17.81 6.66 13.28
C MET A 513 -17.85 8.17 13.52
N PHE A 514 -17.51 8.98 12.52
CA PHE A 514 -17.58 10.43 12.63
C PHE A 514 -19.00 10.91 12.93
N LEU A 515 -20.01 10.42 12.21
CA LEU A 515 -21.40 10.82 12.37
C LEU A 515 -21.97 10.44 13.74
N THR A 516 -21.50 9.36 14.37
CA THR A 516 -21.89 8.91 15.70
C THR A 516 -21.11 9.58 16.84
N THR A 517 -20.14 10.45 16.53
CA THR A 517 -19.35 11.16 17.53
C THR A 517 -20.16 12.26 18.20
N GLU A 518 -20.18 12.28 19.52
CA GLU A 518 -20.88 13.27 20.35
C GLU A 518 -19.91 14.15 21.15
N CYS A 519 -18.75 13.61 21.52
CA CYS A 519 -17.78 14.29 22.37
C CYS A 519 -16.36 14.14 21.82
N GLY A 520 -15.59 15.21 21.87
CA GLY A 520 -14.17 15.21 21.58
C GLY A 520 -13.37 15.63 22.81
N ILE A 521 -12.26 14.95 23.07
CA ILE A 521 -11.37 15.20 24.19
C ILE A 521 -9.95 15.39 23.68
N VAL A 522 -9.35 16.54 23.96
CA VAL A 522 -7.97 16.87 23.55
C VAL A 522 -7.12 17.32 24.74
N ASP A 523 -5.81 17.19 24.64
CA ASP A 523 -4.90 17.74 25.64
C ASP A 523 -4.80 19.26 25.52
N ILE A 524 -4.80 19.96 26.65
CA ILE A 524 -4.46 21.38 26.69
C ILE A 524 -2.94 21.50 26.67
N PRO A 525 -2.33 22.24 25.69
CA PRO A 525 -0.90 22.46 25.68
C PRO A 525 -0.44 23.14 26.96
N GLU A 526 0.57 22.60 27.61
CA GLU A 526 1.24 23.34 28.68
C GLU A 526 1.97 24.52 28.08
N PRO A 527 1.89 25.72 28.68
CA PRO A 527 2.69 26.85 28.23
C PRO A 527 4.17 26.47 28.33
N THR A 528 4.87 26.56 27.22
CA THR A 528 6.34 26.35 27.21
C THR A 528 6.94 27.28 28.24
N PRO A 529 7.73 26.79 29.22
CA PRO A 529 8.40 27.68 30.17
C PRO A 529 9.21 28.72 29.38
N ALA A 530 8.97 29.99 29.65
CA ALA A 530 9.79 31.06 29.06
C ALA A 530 11.25 30.78 29.44
N VAL A 531 12.10 30.56 28.43
CA VAL A 531 13.54 30.46 28.66
C VAL A 531 13.95 31.76 29.31
N PRO A 532 14.54 31.76 30.54
CA PRO A 532 14.98 32.97 31.15
C PRO A 532 15.95 33.67 30.19
N ALA A 533 15.68 34.95 29.88
CA ALA A 533 16.62 35.77 29.11
C ALA A 533 17.96 35.74 29.86
N MET A 534 19.02 35.27 29.20
CA MET A 534 20.37 35.41 29.74
C MET A 534 20.63 36.91 30.01
N PRO A 535 21.09 37.29 31.19
CA PRO A 535 21.48 38.67 31.42
C PRO A 535 22.61 39.00 30.45
N GLU A 536 22.45 40.06 29.67
CA GLU A 536 23.54 40.66 28.90
C GLU A 536 24.66 41.01 29.89
N GLY A 537 25.69 40.15 29.87
CA GLY A 537 26.91 40.42 30.62
C GLY A 537 27.58 41.68 30.08
N GLY A 538 27.47 42.78 30.84
CA GLY A 538 28.19 43.97 30.56
C GLY A 538 29.69 43.69 30.49
N MET A 539 30.32 44.02 29.39
CA MET A 539 31.76 44.19 29.29
C MET A 539 32.15 45.42 30.12
N MET A 540 32.97 45.23 31.13
CA MET A 540 33.94 46.18 31.57
C MET A 540 35.35 45.67 31.25
#